data_eee8f4202510b6e223bd9e0d806a9113
#
_entry.id   eee8f4202510b6e223bd9e0d806a9113
#
_cell.length_a   1.000
_cell.length_b   1.000
_cell.length_c   1.000
_cell.angle_alpha   90.00
_cell.angle_beta   90.00
_cell.angle_gamma   90.00
#
_symmetry.space_group_name_H-M   'P 1'
#
loop_
_entity.id
_entity.type
_entity.pdbx_description
1 polymer ?
#
loop_
_entity_poly.entity_id
_entity_poly.type
_entity_poly.pdbx_seq_one_letter_code
_entity_poly.pdbx_strand_id
1 'polypeptide(L)'
;MEMLQFDFMQRALVAAVLVGITAPAVGVYLVQRRQALMGDGIGHVALTGVGLGFLFQTSPVWMAVVVCVLGAVVMELVRSRGNQRGDIALAMLFYGGMACGKLLVSVSAQAGSGNLESYLWGSILTVGPGDLTTIAVLAAVVVAVTFGLRRQLFAICQDEEFARVTGIPVRLLNLLLAVMAAVTVTVAMRVVGLLLVSALMVVPVAAAQQVTRSFRATQAAAVGLGITVAVFGVAGSYQADVPSGPAIVLLAIAAFALLGAVAGPLARRRHRAAPDSGPEVCDVVLPAQSAGRAAAAGREGAAGREGASEGRDGRRESEPSAGRGLAQ
;
A
#
# COMPACT_ATOMS: atom_id res chain seq x y z
N MET A 1 30.31 10.53 18.69
CA MET A 1 29.56 11.08 19.86
C MET A 1 29.28 12.58 19.72
N GLU A 2 30.03 13.29 18.88
CA GLU A 2 29.84 14.74 18.63
C GLU A 2 28.50 15.10 17.94
N MET A 3 27.95 14.18 17.15
CA MET A 3 26.67 14.40 16.44
C MET A 3 25.48 14.73 17.38
N LEU A 4 25.45 14.17 18.59
CA LEU A 4 24.36 14.37 19.56
C LEU A 4 24.48 15.70 20.33
N GLN A 5 25.57 16.45 20.18
CA GLN A 5 25.75 17.75 20.81
C GLN A 5 25.07 18.89 20.04
N PHE A 6 24.69 18.63 18.76
CA PHE A 6 24.00 19.62 17.94
C PHE A 6 22.48 19.53 18.12
N ASP A 7 21.85 20.63 18.53
CA ASP A 7 20.40 20.72 18.75
C ASP A 7 19.58 20.32 17.51
N PHE A 8 20.04 20.64 16.30
CA PHE A 8 19.36 20.27 15.07
C PHE A 8 19.37 18.76 14.84
N MET A 9 20.45 18.06 15.20
CA MET A 9 20.58 16.62 15.07
C MET A 9 19.65 15.87 16.04
N GLN A 10 19.55 16.36 17.28
CA GLN A 10 18.61 15.80 18.25
C GLN A 10 17.17 15.90 17.76
N ARG A 11 16.79 17.07 17.22
CA ARG A 11 15.46 17.28 16.63
C ARG A 11 15.21 16.38 15.42
N ALA A 12 16.20 16.25 14.53
CA ALA A 12 16.11 15.39 13.37
C ALA A 12 15.96 13.90 13.75
N LEU A 13 16.70 13.42 14.77
CA LEU A 13 16.57 12.05 15.25
C LEU A 13 15.20 11.79 15.90
N VAL A 14 14.71 12.72 16.72
CA VAL A 14 13.37 12.60 17.30
C VAL A 14 12.31 12.57 16.21
N ALA A 15 12.40 13.47 15.23
CA ALA A 15 11.49 13.49 14.09
C ALA A 15 11.59 12.18 13.27
N ALA A 16 12.81 11.65 13.04
CA ALA A 16 13.02 10.39 12.34
C ALA A 16 12.38 9.19 13.07
N VAL A 17 12.49 9.14 14.41
CA VAL A 17 11.83 8.11 15.23
C VAL A 17 10.30 8.22 15.11
N LEU A 18 9.74 9.42 15.21
CA LEU A 18 8.30 9.64 15.08
C LEU A 18 7.79 9.21 13.72
N VAL A 19 8.49 9.57 12.64
CA VAL A 19 8.18 9.16 11.26
C VAL A 19 8.37 7.65 11.09
N GLY A 20 9.44 7.07 11.64
CA GLY A 20 9.72 5.64 11.62
C GLY A 20 8.65 4.79 12.35
N ILE A 21 7.92 5.38 13.28
CA ILE A 21 6.76 4.75 13.93
C ILE A 21 5.51 4.93 13.09
N THR A 22 5.19 6.15 12.68
CA THR A 22 3.90 6.49 12.06
C THR A 22 3.77 5.95 10.65
N ALA A 23 4.80 6.07 9.82
CA ALA A 23 4.74 5.66 8.42
C ALA A 23 4.49 4.13 8.27
N PRO A 24 5.25 3.23 8.90
CA PRO A 24 4.94 1.80 8.83
C PRO A 24 3.67 1.41 9.57
N ALA A 25 3.29 2.11 10.66
CA ALA A 25 2.07 1.80 11.40
C ALA A 25 0.81 1.97 10.54
N VAL A 26 0.74 3.02 9.71
CA VAL A 26 -0.33 3.22 8.73
C VAL A 26 -0.10 2.34 7.49
N GLY A 27 1.16 2.23 7.05
CA GLY A 27 1.56 1.45 5.89
C GLY A 27 1.12 -0.01 5.93
N VAL A 28 1.11 -0.67 7.11
CA VAL A 28 0.61 -2.05 7.26
C VAL A 28 -0.81 -2.20 6.74
N TYR A 29 -1.71 -1.27 7.06
CA TYR A 29 -3.10 -1.30 6.60
C TYR A 29 -3.23 -1.02 5.11
N LEU A 30 -2.43 -0.07 4.57
CA LEU A 30 -2.43 0.26 3.15
C LEU A 30 -1.91 -0.92 2.30
N VAL A 31 -0.83 -1.57 2.73
CA VAL A 31 -0.25 -2.73 2.04
C VAL A 31 -1.23 -3.92 2.08
N GLN A 32 -1.85 -4.19 3.24
CA GLN A 32 -2.88 -5.25 3.38
C GLN A 32 -4.05 -5.04 2.41
N ARG A 33 -4.44 -3.79 2.19
CA ARG A 33 -5.54 -3.41 1.30
C ARG A 33 -5.14 -3.24 -0.16
N ARG A 34 -3.89 -3.55 -0.52
CA ARG A 34 -3.32 -3.36 -1.86
C ARG A 34 -3.36 -1.89 -2.33
N GLN A 35 -3.25 -0.96 -1.39
CA GLN A 35 -3.29 0.49 -1.62
C GLN A 35 -1.90 1.13 -1.40
N ALA A 36 -0.83 0.40 -1.65
CA ALA A 36 0.54 0.86 -1.42
C ALA A 36 0.87 2.20 -2.14
N LEU A 37 0.34 2.39 -3.36
CA LEU A 37 0.54 3.62 -4.15
C LEU A 37 -0.26 4.83 -3.65
N MET A 38 -1.17 4.66 -2.69
CA MET A 38 -1.96 5.75 -2.14
C MET A 38 -1.09 6.80 -1.45
N GLY A 39 -0.03 6.36 -0.75
CA GLY A 39 0.93 7.26 -0.13
C GLY A 39 1.64 8.17 -1.13
N ASP A 40 1.98 7.62 -2.29
CA ASP A 40 2.64 8.36 -3.37
C ASP A 40 1.71 9.40 -4.01
N GLY A 41 0.47 9.00 -4.34
CA GLY A 41 -0.54 9.93 -4.85
C GLY A 41 -0.80 11.11 -3.89
N ILE A 42 -0.94 10.84 -2.58
CA ILE A 42 -1.11 11.88 -1.56
C ILE A 42 0.16 12.74 -1.43
N GLY A 43 1.36 12.17 -1.58
CA GLY A 43 2.62 12.91 -1.59
C GLY A 43 2.64 14.00 -2.67
N HIS A 44 2.17 13.70 -3.87
CA HIS A 44 2.08 14.69 -4.95
C HIS A 44 1.02 15.78 -4.68
N VAL A 45 -0.06 15.44 -4.00
CA VAL A 45 -1.05 16.43 -3.52
C VAL A 45 -0.43 17.32 -2.43
N ALA A 46 0.45 16.79 -1.58
CA ALA A 46 1.18 17.57 -0.59
C ALA A 46 2.05 18.66 -1.24
N LEU A 47 2.64 18.38 -2.42
CA LEU A 47 3.37 19.37 -3.18
C LEU A 47 2.49 20.58 -3.58
N THR A 48 1.22 20.32 -3.97
CA THR A 48 0.24 21.40 -4.20
C THR A 48 0.02 22.22 -2.94
N GLY A 49 -0.11 21.55 -1.77
CA GLY A 49 -0.27 22.22 -0.49
C GLY A 49 0.94 23.08 -0.09
N VAL A 50 2.15 22.57 -0.31
CA VAL A 50 3.39 23.32 -0.10
C VAL A 50 3.44 24.54 -1.00
N GLY A 51 3.10 24.37 -2.30
CA GLY A 51 3.05 25.47 -3.29
C GLY A 51 2.05 26.57 -2.89
N LEU A 52 0.85 26.18 -2.40
CA LEU A 52 -0.13 27.13 -1.85
C LEU A 52 0.40 27.83 -0.59
N GLY A 53 1.10 27.11 0.29
CA GLY A 53 1.72 27.70 1.47
C GLY A 53 2.73 28.81 1.11
N PHE A 54 3.57 28.59 0.10
CA PHE A 54 4.47 29.63 -0.40
C PHE A 54 3.72 30.79 -1.05
N LEU A 55 2.67 30.52 -1.83
CA LEU A 55 1.89 31.56 -2.50
C LEU A 55 1.17 32.48 -1.50
N PHE A 56 0.54 31.91 -0.46
CA PHE A 56 -0.18 32.66 0.56
C PHE A 56 0.71 33.14 1.72
N GLN A 57 2.01 32.91 1.68
CA GLN A 57 2.96 33.28 2.74
C GLN A 57 2.57 32.72 4.13
N THR A 58 1.94 31.53 4.13
CA THR A 58 1.54 30.80 5.32
C THR A 58 2.50 29.63 5.58
N SER A 59 2.32 28.95 6.72
CA SER A 59 3.11 27.74 7.00
C SER A 59 2.87 26.66 5.94
N PRO A 60 3.88 26.26 5.15
CA PRO A 60 3.72 25.27 4.09
C PRO A 60 3.27 23.90 4.64
N VAL A 61 3.67 23.56 5.87
CA VAL A 61 3.31 22.28 6.52
C VAL A 61 1.81 22.22 6.80
N TRP A 62 1.23 23.26 7.41
CA TRP A 62 -0.19 23.29 7.70
C TRP A 62 -1.06 23.32 6.45
N MET A 63 -0.62 24.09 5.44
CA MET A 63 -1.31 24.12 4.14
C MET A 63 -1.25 22.76 3.46
N ALA A 64 -0.12 22.06 3.52
CA ALA A 64 0.02 20.71 3.01
C ALA A 64 -0.92 19.72 3.75
N VAL A 65 -1.05 19.80 5.08
CA VAL A 65 -2.00 18.96 5.85
C VAL A 65 -3.42 19.17 5.33
N VAL A 66 -3.89 20.42 5.22
CA VAL A 66 -5.25 20.73 4.78
C VAL A 66 -5.50 20.20 3.36
N VAL A 67 -4.60 20.49 2.43
CA VAL A 67 -4.74 20.08 1.02
C VAL A 67 -4.67 18.56 0.87
N CYS A 68 -3.76 17.88 1.60
CA CYS A 68 -3.68 16.42 1.60
C CYS A 68 -4.92 15.75 2.17
N VAL A 69 -5.46 16.26 3.27
CA VAL A 69 -6.69 15.74 3.87
C VAL A 69 -7.88 15.92 2.90
N LEU A 70 -8.01 17.08 2.29
CA LEU A 70 -9.04 17.31 1.27
C LEU A 70 -8.87 16.37 0.07
N GLY A 71 -7.65 16.23 -0.44
CA GLY A 71 -7.33 15.31 -1.54
C GLY A 71 -7.65 13.86 -1.19
N ALA A 72 -7.29 13.40 0.01
CA ALA A 72 -7.60 12.06 0.50
C ALA A 72 -9.11 11.82 0.63
N VAL A 73 -9.86 12.81 1.12
CA VAL A 73 -11.33 12.76 1.19
C VAL A 73 -11.96 12.66 -0.19
N VAL A 74 -11.53 13.50 -1.13
CA VAL A 74 -12.02 13.49 -2.51
C VAL A 74 -11.72 12.14 -3.17
N MET A 75 -10.49 11.63 -3.01
CA MET A 75 -10.09 10.34 -3.55
C MET A 75 -10.96 9.20 -3.00
N GLU A 76 -11.18 9.14 -1.67
CA GLU A 76 -12.00 8.09 -1.08
C GLU A 76 -13.47 8.19 -1.48
N LEU A 77 -14.02 9.42 -1.63
CA LEU A 77 -15.35 9.64 -2.15
C LEU A 77 -15.53 9.15 -3.60
N VAL A 78 -14.53 9.39 -4.46
CA VAL A 78 -14.56 8.91 -5.85
C VAL A 78 -14.43 7.38 -5.87
N ARG A 79 -13.53 6.83 -5.05
CA ARG A 79 -13.32 5.39 -4.93
C ARG A 79 -14.57 4.66 -4.43
N SER A 80 -15.27 5.22 -3.46
CA SER A 80 -16.48 4.62 -2.89
C SER A 80 -17.67 4.53 -3.85
N ARG A 81 -17.63 5.28 -4.97
CA ARG A 81 -18.71 5.35 -5.98
C ARG A 81 -18.57 4.37 -7.14
N GLY A 82 -17.47 3.62 -7.27
CA GLY A 82 -17.32 2.69 -8.39
C GLY A 82 -16.10 1.77 -8.32
N ASN A 83 -16.31 0.50 -8.70
CA ASN A 83 -15.38 -0.61 -8.53
C ASN A 83 -14.07 -0.51 -9.34
N GLN A 84 -14.02 0.26 -10.42
CA GLN A 84 -12.82 0.42 -11.28
C GLN A 84 -12.30 1.86 -11.32
N ARG A 85 -12.97 2.79 -10.66
CA ARG A 85 -12.61 4.22 -10.70
C ARG A 85 -11.54 4.61 -9.69
N GLY A 86 -11.19 3.73 -8.77
CA GLY A 86 -10.19 4.00 -7.72
C GLY A 86 -8.80 4.27 -8.27
N ASP A 87 -8.35 3.48 -9.23
CA ASP A 87 -7.02 3.64 -9.84
C ASP A 87 -6.96 4.88 -10.74
N ILE A 88 -8.06 5.20 -11.44
CA ILE A 88 -8.16 6.41 -12.26
C ILE A 88 -8.15 7.66 -11.34
N ALA A 89 -8.89 7.63 -10.24
CA ALA A 89 -8.91 8.73 -9.27
C ALA A 89 -7.51 8.94 -8.66
N LEU A 90 -6.80 7.86 -8.34
CA LEU A 90 -5.43 7.91 -7.85
C LEU A 90 -4.48 8.51 -8.89
N ALA A 91 -4.60 8.10 -10.16
CA ALA A 91 -3.79 8.64 -11.25
C ALA A 91 -4.07 10.13 -11.49
N MET A 92 -5.34 10.56 -11.46
CA MET A 92 -5.71 11.97 -11.58
C MET A 92 -5.15 12.81 -10.41
N LEU A 93 -5.20 12.26 -9.19
CA LEU A 93 -4.65 12.91 -8.02
C LEU A 93 -3.12 13.05 -8.12
N PHE A 94 -2.47 11.99 -8.58
CA PHE A 94 -1.02 11.95 -8.78
C PHE A 94 -0.57 12.99 -9.80
N TYR A 95 -1.07 12.91 -11.03
CA TYR A 95 -0.66 13.82 -12.10
C TYR A 95 -1.16 15.25 -11.87
N GLY A 96 -2.40 15.41 -11.39
CA GLY A 96 -2.98 16.70 -11.06
C GLY A 96 -2.24 17.38 -9.91
N GLY A 97 -1.94 16.65 -8.84
CA GLY A 97 -1.17 17.14 -7.70
C GLY A 97 0.24 17.56 -8.10
N MET A 98 0.93 16.76 -8.93
CA MET A 98 2.25 17.12 -9.44
C MET A 98 2.23 18.35 -10.31
N ALA A 99 1.30 18.43 -11.27
CA ALA A 99 1.18 19.57 -12.20
C ALA A 99 0.80 20.86 -11.46
N CYS A 100 -0.24 20.83 -10.62
CA CYS A 100 -0.67 21.98 -9.82
C CYS A 100 0.43 22.44 -8.85
N GLY A 101 1.07 21.50 -8.14
CA GLY A 101 2.13 21.81 -7.20
C GLY A 101 3.33 22.50 -7.89
N LYS A 102 3.80 21.95 -9.02
CA LYS A 102 4.89 22.54 -9.80
C LYS A 102 4.54 23.93 -10.32
N LEU A 103 3.31 24.11 -10.83
CA LEU A 103 2.83 25.38 -11.34
C LEU A 103 2.77 26.44 -10.22
N LEU A 104 2.18 26.12 -9.07
CA LEU A 104 2.08 27.03 -7.93
C LEU A 104 3.45 27.47 -7.41
N VAL A 105 4.39 26.54 -7.32
CA VAL A 105 5.76 26.84 -6.91
C VAL A 105 6.44 27.73 -7.94
N SER A 106 6.23 27.52 -9.25
CA SER A 106 6.85 28.34 -10.30
C SER A 106 6.33 29.78 -10.32
N VAL A 107 5.08 30.00 -9.91
CA VAL A 107 4.46 31.35 -9.82
C VAL A 107 4.79 32.04 -8.51
N SER A 108 5.17 31.32 -7.46
CA SER A 108 5.51 31.89 -6.17
C SER A 108 6.89 32.54 -6.20
N ALA A 109 6.95 33.85 -5.97
CA ALA A 109 8.20 34.62 -5.93
C ALA A 109 9.14 34.23 -4.77
N GLN A 110 8.60 33.56 -3.72
CA GLN A 110 9.35 33.13 -2.55
C GLN A 110 9.84 31.68 -2.59
N ALA A 111 9.40 30.91 -3.59
CA ALA A 111 9.85 29.54 -3.79
C ALA A 111 11.24 29.53 -4.46
N GLY A 112 12.27 29.91 -3.72
CA GLY A 112 13.65 29.64 -4.16
C GLY A 112 13.84 28.15 -4.40
N SER A 113 14.60 27.78 -5.43
CA SER A 113 14.84 26.38 -5.82
C SER A 113 15.31 25.50 -4.64
N GLY A 114 16.13 26.01 -3.73
CA GLY A 114 16.61 25.32 -2.55
C GLY A 114 15.53 25.02 -1.49
N ASN A 115 14.53 25.87 -1.35
CA ASN A 115 13.42 25.63 -0.42
C ASN A 115 12.54 24.46 -0.89
N LEU A 116 12.24 24.42 -2.19
CA LEU A 116 11.44 23.31 -2.76
C LEU A 116 12.20 21.99 -2.68
N GLU A 117 13.48 21.98 -2.98
CA GLU A 117 14.31 20.79 -2.97
C GLU A 117 14.36 20.12 -1.59
N SER A 118 14.41 20.93 -0.53
CA SER A 118 14.37 20.41 0.86
C SER A 118 13.04 19.71 1.21
N TYR A 119 11.91 20.12 0.61
CA TYR A 119 10.63 19.43 0.79
C TYR A 119 10.51 18.17 -0.07
N LEU A 120 11.14 18.15 -1.27
CA LEU A 120 11.08 16.99 -2.16
C LEU A 120 11.95 15.83 -1.65
N TRP A 121 13.19 16.13 -1.27
CA TRP A 121 14.18 15.13 -0.89
C TRP A 121 14.34 14.95 0.62
N GLY A 122 13.74 15.84 1.42
CA GLY A 122 13.95 15.90 2.86
C GLY A 122 15.28 16.57 3.22
N SER A 123 15.29 17.24 4.37
CA SER A 123 16.50 17.87 4.87
C SER A 123 16.51 17.88 6.41
N ILE A 124 17.57 17.33 6.97
CA ILE A 124 17.79 17.29 8.42
C ILE A 124 17.93 18.71 8.99
N LEU A 125 18.55 19.62 8.20
CA LEU A 125 18.90 20.98 8.62
C LEU A 125 17.68 21.91 8.72
N THR A 126 16.57 21.57 8.06
CA THR A 126 15.38 22.45 7.97
C THR A 126 14.33 22.20 9.03
N VAL A 127 14.52 21.21 9.92
CA VAL A 127 13.57 20.89 10.99
C VAL A 127 13.69 21.89 12.14
N GLY A 128 12.77 22.86 12.17
CA GLY A 128 12.67 23.86 13.23
C GLY A 128 11.97 23.32 14.50
N PRO A 129 12.05 24.05 15.62
CA PRO A 129 11.37 23.65 16.86
C PRO A 129 9.85 23.63 16.73
N GLY A 130 9.27 24.55 15.96
CA GLY A 130 7.83 24.58 15.67
C GLY A 130 7.38 23.39 14.79
N ASP A 131 8.22 22.97 13.83
CA ASP A 131 7.95 21.80 13.01
C ASP A 131 7.95 20.53 13.85
N LEU A 132 8.91 20.38 14.78
CA LEU A 132 8.99 19.22 15.65
C LEU A 132 7.74 19.06 16.52
N THR A 133 7.21 20.16 17.06
CA THR A 133 5.96 20.14 17.84
C THR A 133 4.78 19.69 16.96
N THR A 134 4.66 20.22 15.75
CA THR A 134 3.63 19.83 14.79
C THR A 134 3.74 18.36 14.41
N ILE A 135 4.95 17.89 14.09
CA ILE A 135 5.24 16.49 13.80
C ILE A 135 4.84 15.60 14.99
N ALA A 136 5.22 15.97 16.21
CA ALA A 136 4.93 15.18 17.40
C ALA A 136 3.41 15.08 17.69
N VAL A 137 2.67 16.18 17.57
CA VAL A 137 1.22 16.18 17.78
C VAL A 137 0.52 15.33 16.72
N LEU A 138 0.84 15.54 15.44
CA LEU A 138 0.24 14.77 14.35
C LEU A 138 0.62 13.28 14.45
N ALA A 139 1.88 12.96 14.77
CA ALA A 139 2.33 11.60 15.00
C ALA A 139 1.59 10.93 16.15
N ALA A 140 1.39 11.63 17.26
CA ALA A 140 0.63 11.13 18.41
C ALA A 140 -0.82 10.81 18.03
N VAL A 141 -1.48 11.68 17.25
CA VAL A 141 -2.84 11.44 16.75
C VAL A 141 -2.87 10.19 15.87
N VAL A 142 -1.95 10.07 14.90
CA VAL A 142 -1.88 8.91 14.01
C VAL A 142 -1.69 7.62 14.81
N VAL A 143 -0.75 7.60 15.75
CA VAL A 143 -0.46 6.44 16.59
C VAL A 143 -1.68 6.10 17.45
N ALA A 144 -2.29 7.08 18.13
CA ALA A 144 -3.47 6.87 18.97
C ALA A 144 -4.64 6.27 18.18
N VAL A 145 -4.93 6.79 17.00
CA VAL A 145 -6.00 6.29 16.13
C VAL A 145 -5.67 4.89 15.59
N THR A 146 -4.45 4.67 15.12
CA THR A 146 -4.00 3.39 14.57
C THR A 146 -4.09 2.27 15.61
N PHE A 147 -3.63 2.52 16.83
CA PHE A 147 -3.66 1.51 17.90
C PHE A 147 -5.02 1.42 18.59
N GLY A 148 -5.75 2.53 18.73
CA GLY A 148 -7.09 2.56 19.30
C GLY A 148 -8.13 1.81 18.46
N LEU A 149 -8.11 2.02 17.16
CA LEU A 149 -9.04 1.40 16.20
C LEU A 149 -8.48 0.13 15.55
N ARG A 150 -7.37 -0.42 16.07
CA ARG A 150 -6.67 -1.58 15.47
C ARG A 150 -7.59 -2.75 15.14
N ARG A 151 -8.55 -3.08 16.03
CA ARG A 151 -9.47 -4.20 15.81
C ARG A 151 -10.39 -3.97 14.61
N GLN A 152 -10.92 -2.77 14.49
CA GLN A 152 -11.83 -2.38 13.40
C GLN A 152 -11.08 -2.24 12.08
N LEU A 153 -9.90 -1.58 12.10
CA LEU A 153 -9.03 -1.44 10.93
C LEU A 153 -8.56 -2.81 10.42
N PHE A 154 -8.23 -3.74 11.32
CA PHE A 154 -7.87 -5.10 10.92
C PHE A 154 -9.04 -5.84 10.28
N ALA A 155 -10.25 -5.73 10.85
CA ALA A 155 -11.43 -6.38 10.30
C ALA A 155 -11.72 -5.95 8.85
N ILE A 156 -11.66 -4.64 8.56
CA ILE A 156 -11.88 -4.13 7.20
C ILE A 156 -10.75 -4.49 6.22
N CYS A 157 -9.54 -4.80 6.73
CA CYS A 157 -8.43 -5.24 5.88
C CYS A 157 -8.54 -6.69 5.47
N GLN A 158 -9.20 -7.53 6.27
CA GLN A 158 -9.38 -8.95 5.99
C GLN A 158 -10.55 -9.18 5.03
N ASP A 159 -11.71 -8.65 5.37
CA ASP A 159 -12.92 -8.77 4.55
C ASP A 159 -13.83 -7.56 4.78
N GLU A 160 -13.94 -6.72 3.75
CA GLU A 160 -14.75 -5.50 3.80
C GLU A 160 -16.25 -5.81 3.80
N GLU A 161 -16.69 -6.87 3.10
CA GLU A 161 -18.09 -7.26 3.03
C GLU A 161 -18.56 -7.85 4.36
N PHE A 162 -17.76 -8.73 4.95
CA PHE A 162 -18.03 -9.27 6.27
C PHE A 162 -18.06 -8.18 7.35
N ALA A 163 -17.12 -7.23 7.31
CA ALA A 163 -17.10 -6.10 8.24
C ALA A 163 -18.37 -5.24 8.10
N ARG A 164 -18.90 -5.10 6.90
CA ARG A 164 -20.15 -4.36 6.65
C ARG A 164 -21.38 -5.07 7.24
N VAL A 165 -21.46 -6.39 7.07
CA VAL A 165 -22.56 -7.21 7.63
C VAL A 165 -22.54 -7.22 9.16
N THR A 166 -21.36 -7.17 9.78
CA THR A 166 -21.20 -7.11 11.24
C THR A 166 -21.47 -5.72 11.84
N GLY A 167 -21.92 -4.74 11.02
CA GLY A 167 -22.30 -3.40 11.49
C GLY A 167 -21.13 -2.43 11.68
N ILE A 168 -19.93 -2.78 11.23
CA ILE A 168 -18.78 -1.87 11.28
C ILE A 168 -18.96 -0.76 10.22
N PRO A 169 -18.76 0.52 10.57
CA PRO A 169 -18.91 1.64 9.64
C PRO A 169 -17.73 1.71 8.63
N VAL A 170 -17.73 0.80 7.66
CA VAL A 170 -16.62 0.60 6.70
C VAL A 170 -16.26 1.89 5.97
N ARG A 171 -17.25 2.68 5.51
CA ARG A 171 -16.98 3.94 4.79
C ARG A 171 -16.22 4.94 5.65
N LEU A 172 -16.61 5.07 6.93
CA LEU A 172 -15.93 5.98 7.86
C LEU A 172 -14.50 5.55 8.12
N LEU A 173 -14.26 4.24 8.31
CA LEU A 173 -12.93 3.71 8.56
C LEU A 173 -12.02 3.80 7.34
N ASN A 174 -12.56 3.63 6.13
CA ASN A 174 -11.83 3.86 4.89
C ASN A 174 -11.41 5.32 4.74
N LEU A 175 -12.34 6.25 4.99
CA LEU A 175 -12.06 7.67 4.99
C LEU A 175 -11.02 8.03 6.05
N LEU A 176 -11.16 7.48 7.27
CA LEU A 176 -10.21 7.69 8.35
C LEU A 176 -8.80 7.20 7.97
N LEU A 177 -8.69 6.01 7.36
CA LEU A 177 -7.43 5.48 6.89
C LEU A 177 -6.78 6.37 5.82
N ALA A 178 -7.58 6.91 4.89
CA ALA A 178 -7.11 7.86 3.88
C ALA A 178 -6.59 9.16 4.51
N VAL A 179 -7.32 9.71 5.48
CA VAL A 179 -6.92 10.91 6.23
C VAL A 179 -5.65 10.65 7.04
N MET A 180 -5.54 9.46 7.68
CA MET A 180 -4.33 9.09 8.41
C MET A 180 -3.12 8.96 7.49
N ALA A 181 -3.30 8.41 6.29
CA ALA A 181 -2.23 8.38 5.28
C ALA A 181 -1.80 9.80 4.89
N ALA A 182 -2.75 10.72 4.68
CA ALA A 182 -2.48 12.11 4.36
C ALA A 182 -1.69 12.83 5.47
N VAL A 183 -2.11 12.66 6.72
CA VAL A 183 -1.40 13.22 7.88
C VAL A 183 -0.01 12.62 8.02
N THR A 184 0.14 11.30 7.82
CA THR A 184 1.44 10.62 7.90
C THR A 184 2.40 11.12 6.82
N VAL A 185 1.92 11.32 5.59
CA VAL A 185 2.73 11.89 4.50
C VAL A 185 3.23 13.29 4.86
N THR A 186 2.37 14.15 5.39
CA THR A 186 2.76 15.52 5.78
C THR A 186 3.70 15.55 6.97
N VAL A 187 3.56 14.63 7.93
CA VAL A 187 4.52 14.45 9.04
C VAL A 187 5.89 14.05 8.51
N ALA A 188 5.93 13.11 7.58
CA ALA A 188 7.17 12.52 7.09
C ALA A 188 7.91 13.41 6.06
N MET A 189 7.20 14.33 5.39
CA MET A 189 7.77 15.12 4.29
C MET A 189 9.01 15.95 4.67
N ARG A 190 9.10 16.39 5.93
CA ARG A 190 10.24 17.20 6.39
C ARG A 190 11.51 16.40 6.58
N VAL A 191 11.38 15.14 6.97
CA VAL A 191 12.52 14.25 7.30
C VAL A 191 12.96 13.45 6.08
N VAL A 192 12.00 12.83 5.39
CA VAL A 192 12.24 11.87 4.29
C VAL A 192 12.05 12.52 2.93
N GLY A 193 11.23 13.57 2.86
CA GLY A 193 10.83 14.21 1.61
C GLY A 193 9.56 13.61 1.01
N LEU A 194 8.84 14.43 0.25
CA LEU A 194 7.56 14.06 -0.36
C LEU A 194 7.66 12.86 -1.31
N LEU A 195 8.75 12.77 -2.08
CA LEU A 195 8.92 11.74 -3.10
C LEU A 195 9.22 10.34 -2.50
N LEU A 196 9.69 10.29 -1.26
CA LEU A 196 10.22 9.07 -0.66
C LEU A 196 9.38 8.56 0.54
N VAL A 197 8.38 9.32 0.95
CA VAL A 197 7.51 8.96 2.09
C VAL A 197 6.78 7.63 1.85
N SER A 198 6.27 7.41 0.65
CA SER A 198 5.58 6.18 0.27
C SER A 198 6.47 4.95 0.42
N ALA A 199 7.74 5.07 0.07
CA ALA A 199 8.71 4.00 0.25
C ALA A 199 8.88 3.63 1.73
N LEU A 200 8.97 4.62 2.63
CA LEU A 200 9.06 4.36 4.08
C LEU A 200 7.78 3.76 4.66
N MET A 201 6.62 4.03 4.06
CA MET A 201 5.35 3.41 4.45
C MET A 201 5.25 1.96 4.00
N VAL A 202 5.83 1.59 2.84
CA VAL A 202 5.62 0.29 2.19
C VAL A 202 6.78 -0.68 2.44
N VAL A 203 8.02 -0.23 2.26
CA VAL A 203 9.20 -1.12 2.26
C VAL A 203 9.45 -1.82 3.60
N PRO A 204 9.40 -1.13 4.77
CA PRO A 204 9.56 -1.80 6.06
C PRO A 204 8.45 -2.82 6.34
N VAL A 205 7.23 -2.56 5.86
CA VAL A 205 6.09 -3.49 5.98
C VAL A 205 6.32 -4.72 5.13
N ALA A 206 6.70 -4.54 3.87
CA ALA A 206 7.01 -5.65 2.97
C ALA A 206 8.18 -6.50 3.51
N ALA A 207 9.20 -5.86 4.09
CA ALA A 207 10.31 -6.54 4.75
C ALA A 207 9.85 -7.36 5.97
N ALA A 208 8.99 -6.79 6.81
CA ALA A 208 8.43 -7.48 7.98
C ALA A 208 7.56 -8.68 7.58
N GLN A 209 6.77 -8.58 6.50
CA GLN A 209 5.93 -9.67 6.00
C GLN A 209 6.72 -10.90 5.56
N GLN A 210 8.00 -10.76 5.18
CA GLN A 210 8.86 -11.90 4.82
C GLN A 210 9.20 -12.79 6.02
N VAL A 211 9.22 -12.21 7.23
CA VAL A 211 9.72 -12.87 8.44
C VAL A 211 8.59 -13.25 9.40
N THR A 212 7.48 -12.49 9.36
CA THR A 212 6.36 -12.64 10.30
C THR A 212 5.16 -13.34 9.68
N ARG A 213 4.35 -14.00 10.55
CA ARG A 213 3.15 -14.75 10.13
C ARG A 213 1.86 -14.20 10.72
N SER A 214 1.94 -13.28 11.67
CA SER A 214 0.75 -12.70 12.29
C SER A 214 0.73 -11.20 12.09
N PHE A 215 -0.46 -10.62 11.93
CA PHE A 215 -0.65 -9.18 11.73
C PHE A 215 0.03 -8.34 12.83
N ARG A 216 -0.08 -8.77 14.10
CA ARG A 216 0.54 -8.05 15.22
C ARG A 216 2.07 -8.08 15.15
N ALA A 217 2.63 -9.24 14.82
CA ALA A 217 4.08 -9.37 14.65
C ALA A 217 4.57 -8.57 13.44
N THR A 218 3.82 -8.56 12.34
CA THR A 218 4.13 -7.75 11.16
C THR A 218 4.12 -6.26 11.51
N GLN A 219 3.11 -5.78 12.23
CA GLN A 219 3.02 -4.38 12.64
C GLN A 219 4.18 -3.99 13.56
N ALA A 220 4.50 -4.79 14.57
CA ALA A 220 5.59 -4.53 15.49
C ALA A 220 6.96 -4.57 14.77
N ALA A 221 7.18 -5.57 13.90
CA ALA A 221 8.42 -5.70 13.13
C ALA A 221 8.57 -4.56 12.12
N ALA A 222 7.48 -4.16 11.43
CA ALA A 222 7.51 -3.05 10.48
C ALA A 222 7.85 -1.71 11.16
N VAL A 223 7.26 -1.44 12.33
CA VAL A 223 7.57 -0.25 13.13
C VAL A 223 9.02 -0.30 13.62
N GLY A 224 9.48 -1.44 14.15
CA GLY A 224 10.87 -1.63 14.57
C GLY A 224 11.87 -1.40 13.43
N LEU A 225 11.60 -1.97 12.25
CA LEU A 225 12.41 -1.73 11.05
C LEU A 225 12.35 -0.27 10.60
N GLY A 226 11.17 0.36 10.63
CA GLY A 226 11.00 1.76 10.28
C GLY A 226 11.83 2.70 11.16
N ILE A 227 11.80 2.50 12.48
CA ILE A 227 12.63 3.27 13.43
C ILE A 227 14.11 3.05 13.13
N THR A 228 14.53 1.79 12.99
CA THR A 228 15.93 1.45 12.75
C THR A 228 16.45 2.10 11.48
N VAL A 229 15.72 1.94 10.37
CA VAL A 229 16.09 2.50 9.06
C VAL A 229 16.08 4.03 9.10
N ALA A 230 15.09 4.66 9.75
CA ALA A 230 15.02 6.12 9.85
C ALA A 230 16.19 6.69 10.68
N VAL A 231 16.49 6.11 11.84
CA VAL A 231 17.58 6.58 12.71
C VAL A 231 18.94 6.37 12.05
N PHE A 232 19.22 5.17 11.54
CA PHE A 232 20.50 4.89 10.86
C PHE A 232 20.63 5.62 9.53
N GLY A 233 19.52 5.84 8.82
CA GLY A 233 19.50 6.62 7.58
C GLY A 233 19.83 8.09 7.82
N VAL A 234 19.25 8.72 8.85
CA VAL A 234 19.56 10.09 9.26
C VAL A 234 21.02 10.20 9.74
N ALA A 235 21.49 9.25 10.57
CA ALA A 235 22.86 9.25 11.05
C ALA A 235 23.89 9.05 9.92
N GLY A 236 23.60 8.14 9.00
CA GLY A 236 24.44 7.88 7.82
C GLY A 236 24.45 9.06 6.83
N SER A 237 23.30 9.70 6.62
CA SER A 237 23.17 10.91 5.80
C SER A 237 24.08 12.03 6.28
N TYR A 238 24.12 12.25 7.60
CA TYR A 238 24.99 13.26 8.19
C TYR A 238 26.48 12.95 7.97
N GLN A 239 26.89 11.67 8.07
CA GLN A 239 28.30 11.28 7.88
C GLN A 239 28.74 11.35 6.42
N ALA A 240 27.83 11.05 5.50
CA ALA A 240 28.11 11.00 4.07
C ALA A 240 27.84 12.33 3.35
N ASP A 241 27.31 13.34 4.04
CA ASP A 241 26.89 14.64 3.50
C ASP A 241 25.94 14.51 2.30
N VAL A 242 24.94 13.60 2.45
CA VAL A 242 23.93 13.33 1.44
C VAL A 242 22.52 13.64 1.96
N PRO A 243 21.53 13.89 1.08
CA PRO A 243 20.14 14.10 1.52
C PRO A 243 19.60 12.92 2.32
N SER A 244 18.87 13.20 3.41
CA SER A 244 18.37 12.18 4.34
C SER A 244 17.37 11.21 3.71
N GLY A 245 16.48 11.70 2.86
CA GLY A 245 15.45 10.87 2.23
C GLY A 245 15.99 9.69 1.44
N PRO A 246 16.84 9.91 0.43
CA PRO A 246 17.46 8.82 -0.34
C PRO A 246 18.25 7.85 0.53
N ALA A 247 18.99 8.33 1.55
CA ALA A 247 19.75 7.49 2.46
C ALA A 247 18.83 6.53 3.25
N ILE A 248 17.72 7.04 3.79
CA ILE A 248 16.72 6.24 4.51
C ILE A 248 16.10 5.18 3.60
N VAL A 249 15.71 5.55 2.38
CA VAL A 249 15.03 4.63 1.46
C VAL A 249 15.98 3.54 0.95
N LEU A 250 17.22 3.88 0.60
CA LEU A 250 18.22 2.89 0.21
C LEU A 250 18.51 1.90 1.34
N LEU A 251 18.59 2.38 2.59
CA LEU A 251 18.75 1.51 3.75
C LEU A 251 17.52 0.63 3.98
N ALA A 252 16.30 1.13 3.74
CA ALA A 252 15.07 0.33 3.80
C ALA A 252 15.07 -0.80 2.76
N ILE A 253 15.45 -0.49 1.52
CA ILE A 253 15.55 -1.47 0.44
C ILE A 253 16.65 -2.51 0.73
N ALA A 254 17.79 -2.08 1.26
CA ALA A 254 18.85 -2.98 1.69
C ALA A 254 18.38 -3.92 2.81
N ALA A 255 17.66 -3.41 3.80
CA ALA A 255 17.07 -4.22 4.87
C ALA A 255 16.04 -5.22 4.32
N PHE A 256 15.20 -4.81 3.37
CA PHE A 256 14.27 -5.71 2.68
C PHE A 256 14.99 -6.84 1.95
N ALA A 257 16.04 -6.53 1.19
CA ALA A 257 16.83 -7.51 0.45
C ALA A 257 17.57 -8.49 1.38
N LEU A 258 18.15 -7.98 2.47
CA LEU A 258 18.84 -8.79 3.48
C LEU A 258 17.87 -9.76 4.19
N LEU A 259 16.72 -9.26 4.62
CA LEU A 259 15.70 -10.10 5.25
C LEU A 259 15.17 -11.16 4.28
N GLY A 260 14.97 -10.81 3.00
CA GLY A 260 14.58 -11.76 1.96
C GLY A 260 15.62 -12.85 1.71
N ALA A 261 16.90 -12.48 1.66
CA ALA A 261 18.01 -13.41 1.51
C ALA A 261 18.13 -14.38 2.69
N VAL A 262 17.85 -13.92 3.91
CA VAL A 262 17.89 -14.74 5.13
C VAL A 262 16.63 -15.57 5.32
N ALA A 263 15.45 -14.98 5.10
CA ALA A 263 14.17 -15.65 5.30
C ALA A 263 13.87 -16.71 4.23
N GLY A 264 14.32 -16.49 2.98
CA GLY A 264 14.10 -17.42 1.86
C GLY A 264 14.65 -18.83 2.10
N PRO A 265 15.91 -19.02 2.45
CA PRO A 265 16.46 -20.35 2.74
C PRO A 265 15.90 -20.99 4.02
N LEU A 266 15.55 -20.20 5.03
CA LEU A 266 14.91 -20.68 6.27
C LEU A 266 13.48 -21.20 6.01
N ALA A 267 12.71 -20.54 5.17
CA ALA A 267 11.37 -20.98 4.77
C ALA A 267 11.46 -22.28 3.95
N ARG A 268 12.40 -22.39 3.01
CA ARG A 268 12.64 -23.62 2.21
C ARG A 268 13.08 -24.80 3.07
N ARG A 269 13.92 -24.59 4.09
CA ARG A 269 14.33 -25.64 5.03
C ARG A 269 13.15 -26.14 5.88
N ARG A 270 12.23 -25.27 6.29
CA ARG A 270 11.05 -25.63 7.08
C ARG A 270 10.01 -26.40 6.25
N HIS A 271 9.83 -26.08 4.96
CA HIS A 271 8.97 -26.85 4.06
C HIS A 271 9.51 -28.27 3.77
N ARG A 272 10.84 -28.43 3.75
CA ARG A 272 11.46 -29.74 3.58
C ARG A 272 11.43 -30.59 4.85
N ALA A 273 11.26 -29.98 6.02
CA ALA A 273 11.19 -30.66 7.31
C ALA A 273 9.76 -30.98 7.77
N ALA A 274 8.73 -30.48 7.06
CA ALA A 274 7.36 -30.92 7.29
C ALA A 274 7.20 -32.30 6.68
N PRO A 275 6.79 -33.34 7.46
CA PRO A 275 6.44 -34.62 6.87
C PRO A 275 5.35 -34.39 5.82
N ASP A 276 5.52 -35.05 4.67
CA ASP A 276 4.52 -35.11 3.62
C ASP A 276 3.28 -35.79 4.19
N SER A 277 2.46 -35.04 4.92
CA SER A 277 1.07 -35.41 5.15
C SER A 277 0.42 -35.22 3.79
N GLY A 278 0.44 -36.28 2.99
CA GLY A 278 -0.30 -36.35 1.74
C GLY A 278 -1.72 -35.82 1.97
N PRO A 279 -2.36 -35.28 0.94
CA PRO A 279 -3.71 -34.77 1.09
C PRO A 279 -4.55 -35.91 1.70
N GLU A 280 -4.94 -35.78 2.98
CA GLU A 280 -6.11 -36.48 3.47
C GLU A 280 -7.25 -35.95 2.60
N VAL A 281 -7.46 -36.61 1.49
CA VAL A 281 -8.71 -36.54 0.76
C VAL A 281 -9.74 -37.03 1.79
N CYS A 282 -10.38 -36.10 2.48
CA CYS A 282 -11.65 -36.39 3.09
C CYS A 282 -12.57 -36.80 1.95
N ASP A 283 -12.57 -38.10 1.60
CA ASP A 283 -13.63 -38.74 0.88
C ASP A 283 -14.89 -38.64 1.77
N VAL A 284 -15.47 -37.46 1.81
CA VAL A 284 -16.87 -37.30 2.20
C VAL A 284 -17.65 -37.90 1.04
N VAL A 285 -17.72 -39.23 1.03
CA VAL A 285 -18.69 -39.98 0.21
C VAL A 285 -20.08 -39.56 0.74
N LEU A 286 -20.67 -38.59 0.07
CA LEU A 286 -22.06 -38.22 0.25
C LEU A 286 -22.89 -39.44 -0.22
N PRO A 287 -23.62 -40.15 0.66
CA PRO A 287 -24.30 -41.41 0.33
C PRO A 287 -25.41 -41.25 -0.73
N ALA A 288 -25.73 -40.04 -1.18
CA ALA A 288 -26.77 -39.77 -2.16
C ALA A 288 -26.33 -39.83 -3.63
N GLN A 289 -25.02 -39.86 -3.93
CA GLN A 289 -24.54 -39.88 -5.33
C GLN A 289 -24.22 -41.27 -5.87
N SER A 290 -24.13 -42.30 -4.98
CA SER A 290 -23.90 -43.68 -5.40
C SER A 290 -25.17 -44.36 -5.97
N ALA A 291 -26.36 -43.95 -5.54
CA ALA A 291 -27.62 -44.48 -6.04
C ALA A 291 -27.98 -43.98 -7.45
N GLY A 292 -27.58 -42.77 -7.83
CA GLY A 292 -27.86 -42.20 -9.16
C GLY A 292 -26.96 -42.77 -10.27
N ARG A 293 -25.71 -43.13 -9.96
CA ARG A 293 -24.80 -43.73 -10.96
C ARG A 293 -25.08 -45.19 -11.26
N ALA A 294 -25.54 -45.97 -10.25
CA ALA A 294 -25.96 -47.34 -10.47
C ALA A 294 -27.26 -47.44 -11.32
N ALA A 295 -28.18 -46.47 -11.18
CA ALA A 295 -29.41 -46.40 -11.99
C ALA A 295 -29.16 -45.91 -13.43
N ALA A 296 -28.14 -45.06 -13.68
CA ALA A 296 -27.76 -44.61 -15.00
C ALA A 296 -27.01 -45.68 -15.80
N ALA A 297 -26.11 -46.44 -15.17
CA ALA A 297 -25.37 -47.53 -15.81
C ALA A 297 -26.25 -48.72 -16.18
N GLY A 298 -27.38 -48.96 -15.45
CA GLY A 298 -28.35 -49.98 -15.75
C GLY A 298 -29.25 -49.64 -16.96
N ARG A 299 -29.42 -48.37 -17.29
CA ARG A 299 -30.23 -47.92 -18.45
C ARG A 299 -29.45 -47.89 -19.78
N GLU A 300 -28.17 -47.66 -19.74
CA GLU A 300 -27.33 -47.70 -20.95
C GLU A 300 -27.04 -49.13 -21.45
N GLY A 301 -27.05 -50.11 -20.54
CA GLY A 301 -26.91 -51.52 -20.90
C GLY A 301 -28.16 -52.16 -21.57
N ALA A 302 -29.34 -51.56 -21.36
CA ALA A 302 -30.59 -52.05 -21.96
C ALA A 302 -30.91 -51.46 -23.36
N ALA A 303 -30.43 -50.24 -23.65
CA ALA A 303 -30.66 -49.57 -24.93
C ALA A 303 -29.71 -50.01 -26.04
N GLY A 304 -28.62 -50.72 -25.74
CA GLY A 304 -27.61 -51.17 -26.71
C GLY A 304 -27.91 -52.51 -27.40
N ARG A 305 -29.04 -53.18 -27.09
CA ARG A 305 -29.38 -54.46 -27.69
C ARG A 305 -30.51 -54.49 -28.76
N GLU A 306 -31.19 -53.37 -28.99
CA GLU A 306 -32.31 -53.30 -29.93
C GLU A 306 -32.02 -52.53 -31.23
N GLY A 307 -30.81 -52.08 -31.50
CA GLY A 307 -30.47 -51.25 -32.67
C GLY A 307 -29.58 -51.90 -33.74
N ALA A 308 -29.50 -53.23 -33.81
CA ALA A 308 -28.63 -53.90 -34.77
C ALA A 308 -29.41 -54.73 -35.81
N SER A 309 -30.42 -54.16 -36.48
CA SER A 309 -30.96 -54.67 -37.71
C SER A 309 -31.81 -53.58 -38.35
N GLU A 310 -31.30 -52.95 -39.33
CA GLU A 310 -31.97 -52.42 -40.51
C GLU A 310 -31.25 -51.23 -41.13
N GLY A 311 -30.84 -51.38 -42.36
CA GLY A 311 -30.90 -50.33 -43.31
C GLY A 311 -29.59 -49.82 -43.91
N ARG A 312 -28.99 -50.66 -44.73
CA ARG A 312 -28.13 -50.25 -45.84
C ARG A 312 -29.05 -49.66 -46.94
N ASP A 313 -28.90 -48.39 -47.26
CA ASP A 313 -28.89 -47.97 -48.68
C ASP A 313 -28.92 -46.43 -48.84
N GLY A 314 -28.27 -45.95 -49.90
CA GLY A 314 -28.68 -44.72 -50.57
C GLY A 314 -27.77 -43.47 -50.46
N ARG A 315 -26.67 -43.44 -51.19
CA ARG A 315 -26.28 -42.45 -52.23
C ARG A 315 -26.34 -40.96 -51.91
N ARG A 316 -25.17 -40.32 -51.99
CA ARG A 316 -24.65 -39.42 -53.04
C ARG A 316 -25.09 -37.96 -53.05
N GLU A 317 -24.06 -37.15 -53.24
CA GLU A 317 -24.01 -35.84 -53.92
C GLU A 317 -24.57 -34.66 -53.14
N SER A 318 -23.92 -33.52 -52.96
CA SER A 318 -23.02 -32.73 -53.82
C SER A 318 -22.57 -31.50 -53.06
N GLU A 319 -21.29 -31.17 -53.11
CA GLU A 319 -20.74 -29.78 -53.07
C GLU A 319 -21.29 -29.02 -54.34
N PRO A 320 -21.10 -27.67 -54.50
CA PRO A 320 -20.16 -26.76 -53.87
C PRO A 320 -20.61 -25.25 -53.76
N SER A 321 -19.67 -24.44 -53.49
CA SER A 321 -19.41 -23.02 -53.91
C SER A 321 -19.90 -21.92 -52.98
N ALA A 322 -18.99 -21.16 -52.48
CA ALA A 322 -18.35 -19.94 -52.99
C ALA A 322 -19.12 -18.63 -52.75
N GLY A 323 -18.44 -17.65 -52.23
CA GLY A 323 -18.75 -16.23 -52.41
C GLY A 323 -18.48 -15.41 -51.14
N ARG A 324 -17.32 -14.84 -50.99
CA ARG A 324 -16.87 -13.45 -51.29
C ARG A 324 -17.72 -12.33 -50.69
N GLY A 325 -17.02 -11.41 -50.06
CA GLY A 325 -17.32 -9.98 -50.02
C GLY A 325 -17.10 -9.42 -48.63
N LEU A 326 -16.00 -8.80 -48.34
CA LEU A 326 -15.54 -7.42 -48.55
C LEU A 326 -16.31 -6.35 -47.78
N ALA A 327 -15.55 -5.63 -46.98
CA ALA A 327 -15.54 -4.18 -46.70
C ALA A 327 -16.65 -3.60 -45.79
N GLN A 328 -16.39 -3.06 -44.68
CA GLN A 328 -15.86 -1.70 -44.32
C GLN A 328 -15.50 -1.70 -42.86
#